data_e9e53ba608a3fca08f8a94b5d8a0bc96
#
_entry.id   e9e53ba608a3fca08f8a94b5d8a0bc96
#
_cell.length_a   1.000
_cell.length_b   1.000
_cell.length_c   1.000
_cell.angle_alpha   90.00
_cell.angle_beta   90.00
_cell.angle_gamma   90.00
#
_symmetry.space_group_name_H-M   'P 1'
#
loop_
_entity.id
_entity.type
_entity.pdbx_description
1 polymer ?
#
loop_
_entity_poly.entity_id
_entity_poly.type
_entity_poly.pdbx_seq_one_letter_code
_entity_poly.pdbx_strand_id
1 'polypeptide(L)'
;MENISVNKLVESTNSNLPRDIKVEFAKNILSVNKNPEDAKKEFEILINKLSLKKQREIINATGTVLHTNLGRSPVNMSFSGMYTNIEYDLTTASRGKRNEYLTESMKVLLNVENVAFVNNNASSLYLSLLCLARIHNKDTVIVSRGEIIEIGGSYRLPDIISETGMNLIEVGTTNKTRLGDYENALKEHPKSVVLKVHRSNFSISGFTEEVSIRELSDLKNKYDTLLLHDLGSGLVIENSFLSKHNLSIFEKEPRVQQSIKDGVDIVMFSGDKLFGSVQSGIIAGKNELIE
;
A
#
# COMPACT_ATOMS: atom_id res chain seq x y z
N MET A 1 10.70 56.24 -9.59
CA MET A 1 10.04 54.89 -9.66
C MET A 1 9.61 54.52 -8.25
N GLU A 2 8.31 54.33 -8.03
CA GLU A 2 7.82 53.91 -6.70
C GLU A 2 8.33 52.50 -6.37
N ASN A 3 9.08 52.38 -5.28
CA ASN A 3 9.49 51.05 -4.79
C ASN A 3 8.25 50.28 -4.28
N ILE A 4 7.96 49.15 -4.89
CA ILE A 4 6.90 48.28 -4.40
C ILE A 4 7.36 47.59 -3.10
N SER A 5 6.55 47.65 -2.05
CA SER A 5 6.85 46.97 -0.78
C SER A 5 6.33 45.53 -0.80
N VAL A 6 6.93 44.68 0.06
CA VAL A 6 6.45 43.26 0.28
C VAL A 6 4.94 43.22 0.56
N ASN A 7 4.43 44.13 1.41
CA ASN A 7 3.00 44.18 1.72
C ASN A 7 2.14 44.56 0.50
N LYS A 8 2.53 45.57 -0.28
CA LYS A 8 1.80 45.95 -1.50
C LYS A 8 1.76 44.79 -2.50
N LEU A 9 2.85 44.01 -2.61
CA LEU A 9 2.92 42.89 -3.51
C LEU A 9 2.00 41.74 -3.02
N VAL A 10 2.01 41.41 -1.73
CA VAL A 10 1.15 40.40 -1.11
C VAL A 10 -0.35 40.72 -1.27
N GLU A 11 -0.71 42.00 -1.11
CA GLU A 11 -2.10 42.49 -1.23
C GLU A 11 -2.57 42.59 -2.69
N SER A 12 -1.65 42.61 -3.66
CA SER A 12 -2.00 42.67 -5.09
C SER A 12 -2.63 41.40 -5.62
N THR A 13 -2.62 40.29 -4.86
CA THR A 13 -3.18 38.97 -5.27
C THR A 13 -4.33 38.58 -4.39
N ASN A 14 -5.42 38.15 -5.02
CA ASN A 14 -6.62 37.56 -4.32
C ASN A 14 -6.47 36.04 -4.20
N SER A 15 -5.42 35.56 -3.56
CA SER A 15 -5.14 34.12 -3.37
C SER A 15 -5.42 33.68 -1.92
N ASN A 16 -6.02 32.52 -1.74
CA ASN A 16 -6.27 31.86 -0.44
C ASN A 16 -5.03 31.16 0.14
N LEU A 17 -3.84 31.44 -0.40
CA LEU A 17 -2.59 30.94 0.19
C LEU A 17 -2.30 31.65 1.53
N PRO A 18 -1.69 30.96 2.50
CA PRO A 18 -1.27 31.55 3.77
C PRO A 18 -0.41 32.79 3.54
N ARG A 19 -0.64 33.83 4.37
CA ARG A 19 0.06 35.12 4.23
C ARG A 19 1.56 34.97 4.30
N ASP A 20 2.06 34.10 5.19
CA ASP A 20 3.51 33.89 5.39
C ASP A 20 4.18 33.33 4.14
N ILE A 21 3.53 32.41 3.42
CA ILE A 21 4.02 31.90 2.13
C ILE A 21 4.09 33.02 1.11
N LYS A 22 3.03 33.84 1.01
CA LYS A 22 3.03 35.02 0.09
C LYS A 22 4.11 35.99 0.43
N VAL A 23 4.36 36.29 1.71
CA VAL A 23 5.41 37.20 2.17
C VAL A 23 6.81 36.71 1.77
N GLU A 24 7.08 35.41 1.96
CA GLU A 24 8.38 34.84 1.63
C GLU A 24 8.66 34.87 0.12
N PHE A 25 7.68 34.54 -0.70
CA PHE A 25 7.80 34.66 -2.15
C PHE A 25 7.99 36.15 -2.59
N ALA A 26 7.26 37.08 -1.99
CA ALA A 26 7.40 38.49 -2.27
C ALA A 26 8.81 39.02 -1.94
N LYS A 27 9.38 38.63 -0.80
CA LYS A 27 10.76 38.97 -0.42
C LYS A 27 11.75 38.43 -1.45
N ASN A 28 11.64 37.17 -1.82
CA ASN A 28 12.56 36.53 -2.77
C ASN A 28 12.50 37.18 -4.13
N ILE A 29 11.31 37.51 -4.65
CA ILE A 29 11.16 38.19 -5.93
C ILE A 29 11.74 39.61 -5.88
N LEU A 30 11.46 40.37 -4.82
CA LEU A 30 11.97 41.74 -4.67
C LEU A 30 13.48 41.81 -4.42
N SER A 31 14.11 40.75 -3.95
CA SER A 31 15.55 40.66 -3.81
C SER A 31 16.29 40.57 -5.16
N VAL A 32 15.62 39.99 -6.17
CA VAL A 32 16.18 39.74 -7.51
C VAL A 32 15.67 40.76 -8.52
N ASN A 33 14.38 41.09 -8.50
CA ASN A 33 13.72 41.98 -9.45
C ASN A 33 13.64 43.40 -8.89
N LYS A 34 14.33 44.34 -9.57
CA LYS A 34 14.33 45.79 -9.20
C LYS A 34 13.21 46.57 -9.90
N ASN A 35 12.58 46.02 -10.93
CA ASN A 35 11.47 46.66 -11.64
C ASN A 35 10.14 46.25 -10.96
N PRO A 36 9.33 47.20 -10.46
CA PRO A 36 8.07 46.89 -9.77
C PRO A 36 7.04 46.16 -10.61
N GLU A 37 6.90 46.44 -11.88
CA GLU A 37 5.93 45.80 -12.77
C GLU A 37 6.33 44.34 -13.07
N ASP A 38 7.61 44.08 -13.31
CA ASP A 38 8.12 42.72 -13.52
C ASP A 38 7.99 41.86 -12.24
N ALA A 39 8.31 42.45 -11.09
CA ALA A 39 8.15 41.79 -9.79
C ALA A 39 6.67 41.40 -9.52
N LYS A 40 5.74 42.30 -9.83
CA LYS A 40 4.32 42.05 -9.67
C LYS A 40 3.84 40.91 -10.59
N LYS A 41 4.22 40.94 -11.85
CA LYS A 41 3.89 39.94 -12.84
C LYS A 41 4.45 38.55 -12.45
N GLU A 42 5.70 38.50 -12.04
CA GLU A 42 6.35 37.28 -11.62
C GLU A 42 5.67 36.69 -10.34
N PHE A 43 5.32 37.56 -9.40
CA PHE A 43 4.63 37.19 -8.18
C PHE A 43 3.23 36.59 -8.48
N GLU A 44 2.44 37.24 -9.34
CA GLU A 44 1.13 36.74 -9.77
C GLU A 44 1.25 35.36 -10.45
N ILE A 45 2.24 35.19 -11.34
CA ILE A 45 2.48 33.88 -12.00
C ILE A 45 2.79 32.79 -10.97
N LEU A 46 3.69 33.09 -10.02
CA LEU A 46 4.13 32.14 -9.01
C LEU A 46 2.99 31.76 -8.06
N ILE A 47 2.23 32.73 -7.56
CA ILE A 47 1.08 32.53 -6.69
C ILE A 47 -0.01 31.73 -7.40
N ASN A 48 -0.31 32.06 -8.65
CA ASN A 48 -1.28 31.30 -9.46
C ASN A 48 -0.82 29.86 -9.69
N LYS A 49 0.45 29.66 -10.05
CA LYS A 49 1.03 28.30 -10.23
C LYS A 49 0.93 27.46 -8.95
N LEU A 50 1.21 28.07 -7.78
CA LEU A 50 1.08 27.36 -6.50
C LEU A 50 -0.39 27.10 -6.14
N SER A 51 -1.26 28.07 -6.36
CA SER A 51 -2.70 27.93 -6.13
C SER A 51 -3.33 26.80 -6.98
N LEU A 52 -2.86 26.64 -8.23
CA LEU A 52 -3.30 25.56 -9.10
C LEU A 52 -2.87 24.16 -8.61
N LYS A 53 -1.76 24.09 -7.85
CA LYS A 53 -1.26 22.82 -7.27
C LYS A 53 -1.94 22.46 -5.95
N LYS A 54 -2.74 23.35 -5.36
CA LYS A 54 -3.48 23.07 -4.14
C LYS A 54 -4.48 21.95 -4.39
N GLN A 55 -4.53 20.99 -3.48
CA GLN A 55 -5.53 19.93 -3.51
C GLN A 55 -6.95 20.51 -3.48
N ARG A 56 -7.83 19.95 -4.28
CA ARG A 56 -9.25 20.31 -4.37
C ARG A 56 -10.09 19.08 -4.65
N GLU A 57 -11.32 19.12 -4.26
CA GLU A 57 -12.28 18.08 -4.60
C GLU A 57 -12.47 17.99 -6.12
N ILE A 58 -12.51 16.79 -6.61
CA ILE A 58 -12.73 16.49 -8.03
C ILE A 58 -13.73 15.36 -8.19
N ILE A 59 -14.41 15.33 -9.31
CA ILE A 59 -15.30 14.23 -9.70
C ILE A 59 -14.47 13.18 -10.45
N ASN A 60 -14.46 11.96 -9.94
CA ASN A 60 -13.84 10.84 -10.65
C ASN A 60 -14.76 10.34 -11.77
N ALA A 61 -14.47 10.72 -13.00
CA ALA A 61 -15.18 10.28 -14.21
C ALA A 61 -14.30 9.39 -15.11
N THR A 62 -13.29 8.74 -14.54
CA THR A 62 -12.30 7.92 -15.30
C THR A 62 -12.80 6.51 -15.63
N GLY A 63 -13.85 6.04 -14.98
CA GLY A 63 -14.29 4.64 -15.03
C GLY A 63 -13.49 3.69 -14.13
N THR A 64 -12.47 4.21 -13.41
CA THR A 64 -11.64 3.44 -12.46
C THR A 64 -11.95 3.89 -11.03
N VAL A 65 -12.56 3.03 -10.22
CA VAL A 65 -13.03 3.37 -8.87
C VAL A 65 -11.87 3.77 -7.95
N LEU A 66 -10.78 3.00 -7.93
CA LEU A 66 -9.60 3.23 -7.09
C LEU A 66 -8.44 3.78 -7.95
N HIS A 67 -8.65 4.96 -8.53
CA HIS A 67 -7.66 5.53 -9.43
C HIS A 67 -6.44 6.07 -8.66
N THR A 68 -5.24 5.60 -8.97
CA THR A 68 -3.99 5.92 -8.27
C THR A 68 -3.73 7.42 -8.20
N ASN A 69 -3.92 8.15 -9.32
CA ASN A 69 -3.67 9.60 -9.38
C ASN A 69 -4.75 10.44 -8.68
N LEU A 70 -5.87 9.82 -8.28
CA LEU A 70 -6.98 10.49 -7.60
C LEU A 70 -7.04 10.14 -6.10
N GLY A 71 -5.95 9.60 -5.54
CA GLY A 71 -5.83 9.32 -4.11
C GLY A 71 -6.40 7.98 -3.67
N ARG A 72 -6.81 7.11 -4.60
CA ARG A 72 -7.38 5.77 -4.34
C ARG A 72 -8.69 5.83 -3.56
N SER A 73 -8.80 5.14 -2.41
CA SER A 73 -10.02 5.11 -1.62
C SER A 73 -10.27 6.46 -0.93
N PRO A 74 -11.42 7.12 -1.14
CA PRO A 74 -11.76 8.31 -0.39
C PRO A 74 -12.08 7.94 1.06
N VAL A 75 -11.51 8.67 2.01
CA VAL A 75 -11.72 8.47 3.44
C VAL A 75 -12.30 9.73 4.05
N ASN A 76 -13.41 9.60 4.75
CA ASN A 76 -13.98 10.68 5.55
C ASN A 76 -13.52 10.48 7.01
N MET A 77 -12.61 11.33 7.48
CA MET A 77 -12.10 11.29 8.85
C MET A 77 -12.44 12.57 9.59
N SER A 78 -12.94 12.41 10.82
CA SER A 78 -13.11 13.50 11.78
C SER A 78 -12.07 13.37 12.91
N PHE A 79 -11.41 14.47 13.24
CA PHE A 79 -10.48 14.53 14.37
C PHE A 79 -11.13 15.29 15.52
N SER A 80 -11.10 14.71 16.73
CA SER A 80 -11.72 15.32 17.90
C SER A 80 -10.98 16.55 18.41
N GLY A 81 -9.70 16.71 18.08
CA GLY A 81 -8.82 17.74 18.63
C GLY A 81 -8.54 17.57 20.14
N MET A 82 -8.94 16.46 20.73
CA MET A 82 -8.77 16.14 22.15
C MET A 82 -7.60 15.17 22.37
N TYR A 83 -7.08 15.12 23.58
CA TYR A 83 -6.18 14.07 24.00
C TYR A 83 -6.88 12.71 23.97
N THR A 84 -6.17 11.67 23.58
CA THR A 84 -6.68 10.29 23.51
C THR A 84 -5.74 9.35 24.27
N ASN A 85 -6.25 8.20 24.66
CA ASN A 85 -5.48 7.17 25.36
C ASN A 85 -4.71 6.23 24.42
N ILE A 86 -4.25 6.73 23.28
CA ILE A 86 -3.66 5.89 22.19
C ILE A 86 -2.43 5.07 22.63
N GLU A 87 -1.70 5.51 23.64
CA GLU A 87 -0.57 4.81 24.26
C GLU A 87 -0.72 4.69 25.78
N TYR A 88 -1.93 4.79 26.29
CA TYR A 88 -2.18 4.77 27.73
C TYR A 88 -3.29 3.79 28.07
N ASP A 89 -2.99 2.80 28.89
CA ASP A 89 -3.98 1.86 29.43
C ASP A 89 -4.68 2.50 30.62
N LEU A 90 -5.97 2.79 30.46
CA LEU A 90 -6.81 3.38 31.49
C LEU A 90 -7.09 2.42 32.66
N THR A 91 -6.95 1.11 32.48
CA THR A 91 -7.21 0.10 33.49
C THR A 91 -6.04 -0.03 34.45
N THR A 92 -4.83 -0.07 33.91
CA THR A 92 -3.60 -0.23 34.69
C THR A 92 -2.92 1.10 35.02
N ALA A 93 -3.44 2.22 34.53
CA ALA A 93 -2.88 3.56 34.64
C ALA A 93 -1.40 3.63 34.23
N SER A 94 -1.02 2.88 33.17
CA SER A 94 0.34 2.75 32.68
C SER A 94 0.43 2.92 31.17
N ARG A 95 1.65 2.95 30.63
CA ARG A 95 1.88 3.00 29.19
C ARG A 95 1.43 1.71 28.51
N GLY A 96 0.48 1.82 27.57
CA GLY A 96 0.01 0.75 26.70
C GLY A 96 0.72 0.72 25.33
N LYS A 97 0.37 -0.26 24.50
CA LYS A 97 0.81 -0.35 23.11
C LYS A 97 -0.06 0.54 22.21
N ARG A 98 0.55 1.37 21.37
CA ARG A 98 -0.15 2.33 20.48
C ARG A 98 -1.25 1.70 19.63
N ASN A 99 -1.02 0.52 19.11
CA ASN A 99 -1.90 -0.14 18.14
C ASN A 99 -2.74 -1.27 18.75
N GLU A 100 -2.79 -1.41 20.08
CA GLU A 100 -3.40 -2.56 20.75
C GLU A 100 -4.86 -2.77 20.34
N TYR A 101 -5.69 -1.73 20.46
CA TYR A 101 -7.09 -1.80 20.05
C TYR A 101 -7.26 -2.12 18.57
N LEU A 102 -6.46 -1.50 17.71
CA LEU A 102 -6.50 -1.73 16.27
C LEU A 102 -6.06 -3.15 15.92
N THR A 103 -4.97 -3.63 16.53
CA THR A 103 -4.47 -4.99 16.33
C THR A 103 -5.51 -6.03 16.73
N GLU A 104 -6.10 -5.92 17.93
CA GLU A 104 -7.12 -6.86 18.38
C GLU A 104 -8.39 -6.83 17.52
N SER A 105 -8.84 -5.64 17.11
CA SER A 105 -9.98 -5.49 16.19
C SER A 105 -9.71 -6.14 14.84
N MET A 106 -8.50 -5.96 14.28
CA MET A 106 -8.12 -6.53 13.00
C MET A 106 -7.91 -8.04 13.07
N LYS A 107 -7.40 -8.59 14.16
CA LYS A 107 -7.30 -10.04 14.37
C LYS A 107 -8.68 -10.70 14.24
N VAL A 108 -9.69 -10.11 14.87
CA VAL A 108 -11.07 -10.58 14.80
C VAL A 108 -11.64 -10.44 13.38
N LEU A 109 -11.49 -9.26 12.77
CA LEU A 109 -12.00 -8.98 11.42
C LEU A 109 -11.43 -9.92 10.37
N LEU A 110 -10.12 -10.17 10.43
CA LEU A 110 -9.39 -10.96 9.44
C LEU A 110 -9.34 -12.45 9.77
N ASN A 111 -9.73 -12.84 11.01
CA ASN A 111 -9.59 -14.19 11.55
C ASN A 111 -8.14 -14.69 11.50
N VAL A 112 -7.21 -13.92 12.05
CA VAL A 112 -5.76 -14.19 12.11
C VAL A 112 -5.24 -14.13 13.54
N GLU A 113 -4.04 -14.67 13.76
CA GLU A 113 -3.42 -14.68 15.09
C GLU A 113 -2.80 -13.33 15.45
N ASN A 114 -2.20 -12.62 14.48
CA ASN A 114 -1.61 -11.31 14.71
C ASN A 114 -1.61 -10.43 13.46
N VAL A 115 -1.44 -9.10 13.67
CA VAL A 115 -1.43 -8.07 12.61
C VAL A 115 -0.40 -7.01 12.93
N ALA A 116 0.39 -6.62 11.92
CA ALA A 116 1.30 -5.47 11.95
C ALA A 116 0.92 -4.45 10.87
N PHE A 117 1.29 -3.18 11.11
CA PHE A 117 0.96 -2.05 10.24
C PHE A 117 2.23 -1.31 9.84
N VAL A 118 2.33 -0.98 8.56
CA VAL A 118 3.41 -0.20 7.96
C VAL A 118 2.86 0.86 7.00
N ASN A 119 3.72 1.66 6.39
CA ASN A 119 3.30 2.83 5.61
C ASN A 119 2.54 2.50 4.30
N ASN A 120 2.83 1.37 3.68
CA ASN A 120 2.20 0.90 2.44
C ASN A 120 2.48 -0.58 2.21
N ASN A 121 1.79 -1.20 1.24
CA ASN A 121 1.93 -2.63 0.97
C ASN A 121 3.31 -3.04 0.41
N ALA A 122 4.01 -2.17 -0.30
CA ALA A 122 5.37 -2.45 -0.73
C ALA A 122 6.33 -2.59 0.47
N SER A 123 6.15 -1.74 1.50
CA SER A 123 6.85 -1.88 2.78
C SER A 123 6.42 -3.13 3.54
N SER A 124 5.17 -3.60 3.41
CA SER A 124 4.72 -4.88 3.98
C SER A 124 5.51 -6.04 3.40
N LEU A 125 5.60 -6.10 2.08
CA LEU A 125 6.34 -7.15 1.38
C LEU A 125 7.84 -7.11 1.74
N TYR A 126 8.46 -5.93 1.63
CA TYR A 126 9.88 -5.75 1.95
C TYR A 126 10.19 -6.20 3.38
N LEU A 127 9.45 -5.71 4.36
CA LEU A 127 9.67 -6.02 5.78
C LEU A 127 9.45 -7.50 6.07
N SER A 128 8.38 -8.10 5.54
CA SER A 128 8.11 -9.53 5.72
C SER A 128 9.26 -10.40 5.19
N LEU A 129 9.70 -10.15 3.96
CA LEU A 129 10.82 -10.91 3.38
C LEU A 129 12.13 -10.66 4.14
N LEU A 130 12.43 -9.42 4.54
CA LEU A 130 13.62 -9.10 5.32
C LEU A 130 13.64 -9.82 6.67
N CYS A 131 12.51 -9.88 7.38
CA CYS A 131 12.39 -10.61 8.64
C CYS A 131 12.55 -12.12 8.43
N LEU A 132 11.93 -12.67 7.38
CA LEU A 132 12.10 -14.09 7.03
C LEU A 132 13.55 -14.44 6.70
N ALA A 133 14.27 -13.55 6.02
CA ALA A 133 15.69 -13.74 5.73
C ALA A 133 16.55 -13.71 7.01
N ARG A 134 16.33 -12.73 7.88
CA ARG A 134 17.21 -12.46 9.03
C ARG A 134 16.89 -13.28 10.26
N ILE A 135 15.61 -13.57 10.49
CA ILE A 135 15.15 -14.24 11.72
C ILE A 135 14.87 -15.72 11.45
N HIS A 136 14.21 -16.03 10.32
CA HIS A 136 13.80 -17.40 9.99
C HIS A 136 14.72 -18.12 9.02
N ASN A 137 15.92 -17.56 8.76
CA ASN A 137 16.98 -18.18 7.93
C ASN A 137 16.49 -18.61 6.53
N LYS A 138 15.60 -17.82 5.94
CA LYS A 138 15.15 -18.01 4.56
C LYS A 138 16.04 -17.19 3.62
N ASP A 139 16.41 -17.73 2.47
CA ASP A 139 17.35 -17.11 1.54
C ASP A 139 16.82 -16.99 0.10
N THR A 140 15.65 -17.56 -0.17
CA THR A 140 15.10 -17.66 -1.51
C THR A 140 13.60 -17.43 -1.52
N VAL A 141 13.11 -16.67 -2.50
CA VAL A 141 11.67 -16.45 -2.77
C VAL A 141 11.32 -17.11 -4.10
N ILE A 142 10.36 -18.03 -4.10
CA ILE A 142 9.84 -18.71 -5.29
C ILE A 142 8.55 -18.04 -5.70
N VAL A 143 8.48 -17.53 -6.93
CA VAL A 143 7.34 -16.80 -7.49
C VAL A 143 7.01 -17.31 -8.89
N SER A 144 5.74 -17.39 -9.26
CA SER A 144 5.35 -17.63 -10.66
C SER A 144 5.80 -16.49 -11.56
N ARG A 145 6.38 -16.81 -12.71
CA ARG A 145 6.78 -15.80 -13.71
C ARG A 145 5.60 -14.93 -14.16
N GLY A 146 4.39 -15.48 -14.22
CA GLY A 146 3.18 -14.73 -14.54
C GLY A 146 2.73 -13.78 -13.42
N GLU A 147 3.36 -13.82 -12.25
CA GLU A 147 3.07 -12.99 -11.08
C GLU A 147 4.19 -11.99 -10.77
N ILE A 148 5.22 -11.91 -11.62
CA ILE A 148 6.25 -10.87 -11.53
C ILE A 148 5.65 -9.56 -12.03
N ILE A 149 5.31 -8.69 -11.10
CA ILE A 149 4.58 -7.45 -11.37
C ILE A 149 5.44 -6.21 -11.13
N GLU A 150 5.08 -5.12 -11.82
CA GLU A 150 5.48 -3.77 -11.48
C GLU A 150 4.29 -3.06 -10.82
N ILE A 151 4.53 -2.49 -9.63
CA ILE A 151 3.55 -1.71 -8.88
C ILE A 151 3.72 -0.22 -9.24
N GLY A 152 2.68 0.60 -9.01
CA GLY A 152 2.73 2.04 -9.30
C GLY A 152 3.97 2.75 -8.74
N GLY A 153 4.57 3.65 -9.52
CA GLY A 153 5.80 4.36 -9.17
C GLY A 153 7.09 3.61 -9.54
N SER A 154 7.03 2.72 -10.52
CA SER A 154 8.17 1.92 -11.02
C SER A 154 8.73 0.93 -9.99
N TYR A 155 7.89 0.51 -9.04
CA TYR A 155 8.28 -0.44 -8.00
C TYR A 155 8.13 -1.87 -8.52
N ARG A 156 9.23 -2.55 -8.79
CA ARG A 156 9.26 -3.90 -9.37
C ARG A 156 9.46 -4.95 -8.31
N LEU A 157 8.70 -6.02 -8.37
CA LEU A 157 8.79 -7.14 -7.43
C LEU A 157 10.22 -7.72 -7.31
N PRO A 158 10.97 -7.96 -8.42
CA PRO A 158 12.34 -8.44 -8.34
C PRO A 158 13.29 -7.51 -7.59
N ASP A 159 13.11 -6.19 -7.76
CA ASP A 159 13.96 -5.19 -7.10
C ASP A 159 13.71 -5.22 -5.57
N ILE A 160 12.45 -5.32 -5.15
CA ILE A 160 12.09 -5.45 -3.72
C ILE A 160 12.74 -6.70 -3.11
N ILE A 161 12.62 -7.84 -3.78
CA ILE A 161 13.19 -9.11 -3.29
C ILE A 161 14.71 -8.99 -3.18
N SER A 162 15.36 -8.46 -4.21
CA SER A 162 16.82 -8.27 -4.24
C SER A 162 17.32 -7.41 -3.08
N GLU A 163 16.62 -6.33 -2.73
CA GLU A 163 16.96 -5.42 -1.63
C GLU A 163 16.89 -6.09 -0.25
N THR A 164 16.18 -7.21 -0.11
CA THR A 164 16.15 -8.00 1.14
C THR A 164 17.37 -8.93 1.29
N GLY A 165 18.15 -9.10 0.23
CA GLY A 165 19.25 -10.05 0.15
C GLY A 165 18.82 -11.48 -0.16
N MET A 166 17.54 -11.72 -0.45
CA MET A 166 17.04 -13.04 -0.86
C MET A 166 17.19 -13.24 -2.38
N ASN A 167 17.37 -14.48 -2.79
CA ASN A 167 17.38 -14.87 -4.20
C ASN A 167 15.95 -15.01 -4.74
N LEU A 168 15.72 -14.54 -5.95
CA LEU A 168 14.44 -14.75 -6.65
C LEU A 168 14.55 -15.97 -7.57
N ILE A 169 13.67 -16.92 -7.42
CA ILE A 169 13.47 -18.07 -8.33
C ILE A 169 12.11 -17.91 -9.00
N GLU A 170 12.13 -17.68 -10.30
CA GLU A 170 10.93 -17.61 -11.13
C GLU A 170 10.57 -19.01 -11.63
N VAL A 171 9.31 -19.44 -11.41
CA VAL A 171 8.82 -20.75 -11.85
C VAL A 171 7.76 -20.63 -12.95
N GLY A 172 7.68 -21.63 -13.81
CA GLY A 172 6.74 -21.65 -14.93
C GLY A 172 7.10 -20.66 -16.05
N THR A 173 6.07 -20.19 -16.74
CA THR A 173 6.16 -19.23 -17.84
C THR A 173 5.20 -18.06 -17.60
N THR A 174 5.23 -17.03 -18.46
CA THR A 174 4.37 -15.84 -18.34
C THR A 174 2.89 -16.17 -18.22
N ASN A 175 2.41 -17.18 -18.99
CA ASN A 175 1.00 -17.54 -19.08
C ASN A 175 0.64 -18.87 -18.42
N LYS A 176 1.63 -19.69 -18.03
CA LYS A 176 1.39 -21.00 -17.41
C LYS A 176 2.39 -21.31 -16.33
N THR A 177 1.86 -21.64 -15.16
CA THR A 177 2.65 -22.19 -14.05
C THR A 177 1.86 -23.36 -13.44
N ARG A 178 2.55 -24.48 -13.26
CA ARG A 178 1.99 -25.71 -12.72
C ARG A 178 2.56 -26.02 -11.34
N LEU A 179 1.85 -26.83 -10.59
CA LEU A 179 2.29 -27.25 -9.26
C LEU A 179 3.67 -27.91 -9.27
N GLY A 180 3.97 -28.72 -10.32
CA GLY A 180 5.28 -29.34 -10.49
C GLY A 180 6.43 -28.35 -10.65
N ASP A 181 6.18 -27.13 -11.18
CA ASP A 181 7.21 -26.10 -11.32
C ASP A 181 7.64 -25.59 -9.93
N TYR A 182 6.68 -25.36 -9.02
CA TYR A 182 6.95 -25.02 -7.63
C TYR A 182 7.62 -26.17 -6.87
N GLU A 183 7.12 -27.41 -7.07
CA GLU A 183 7.67 -28.57 -6.39
C GLU A 183 9.15 -28.81 -6.72
N ASN A 184 9.54 -28.64 -7.98
CA ASN A 184 10.93 -28.78 -8.41
C ASN A 184 11.81 -27.70 -7.76
N ALA A 185 11.37 -26.44 -7.76
CA ALA A 185 12.10 -25.34 -7.13
C ALA A 185 12.26 -25.55 -5.62
N LEU A 186 11.22 -26.03 -4.93
CA LEU A 186 11.29 -26.32 -3.48
C LEU A 186 12.28 -27.44 -3.12
N LYS A 187 12.44 -28.44 -3.99
CA LYS A 187 13.44 -29.50 -3.82
C LYS A 187 14.87 -28.97 -3.92
N GLU A 188 15.09 -28.01 -4.83
CA GLU A 188 16.41 -27.42 -5.06
C GLU A 188 16.74 -26.32 -4.03
N HIS A 189 15.72 -25.66 -3.46
CA HIS A 189 15.87 -24.53 -2.55
C HIS A 189 15.12 -24.75 -1.22
N PRO A 190 15.65 -25.57 -0.30
CA PRO A 190 14.93 -25.94 0.94
C PRO A 190 14.76 -24.79 1.93
N LYS A 191 15.53 -23.70 1.80
CA LYS A 191 15.37 -22.49 2.63
C LYS A 191 14.48 -21.43 1.99
N SER A 192 13.68 -21.81 1.00
CA SER A 192 12.83 -20.89 0.30
C SER A 192 11.51 -20.57 1.04
N VAL A 193 10.85 -19.54 0.56
CA VAL A 193 9.44 -19.26 0.81
C VAL A 193 8.71 -19.18 -0.53
N VAL A 194 7.44 -19.55 -0.55
CA VAL A 194 6.58 -19.38 -1.74
C VAL A 194 5.83 -18.07 -1.60
N LEU A 195 5.94 -17.20 -2.60
CA LEU A 195 5.19 -15.96 -2.68
C LEU A 195 4.16 -16.04 -3.81
N LYS A 196 2.89 -16.02 -3.46
CA LYS A 196 1.76 -15.85 -4.36
C LYS A 196 1.47 -14.36 -4.49
N VAL A 197 1.33 -13.84 -5.71
CA VAL A 197 1.05 -12.42 -5.96
C VAL A 197 -0.23 -12.27 -6.76
N HIS A 198 -1.19 -11.52 -6.23
CA HIS A 198 -2.43 -11.23 -6.92
C HIS A 198 -2.27 -10.09 -7.93
N ARG A 199 -2.67 -10.33 -9.17
CA ARG A 199 -2.65 -9.33 -10.26
C ARG A 199 -3.89 -8.42 -10.19
N SER A 200 -3.90 -7.49 -9.22
CA SER A 200 -5.06 -6.65 -8.92
C SER A 200 -5.35 -5.55 -9.96
N ASN A 201 -4.39 -5.22 -10.83
CA ASN A 201 -4.47 -4.08 -11.76
C ASN A 201 -4.36 -4.45 -13.24
N PHE A 202 -4.17 -5.73 -13.56
CA PHE A 202 -4.21 -6.28 -14.92
C PHE A 202 -4.63 -7.75 -14.89
N SER A 203 -4.99 -8.29 -16.04
CA SER A 203 -5.34 -9.69 -16.20
C SER A 203 -4.61 -10.33 -17.39
N ILE A 204 -4.30 -11.61 -17.27
CA ILE A 204 -3.82 -12.43 -18.37
C ILE A 204 -4.96 -13.38 -18.75
N SER A 205 -5.34 -13.40 -20.02
CA SER A 205 -6.44 -14.21 -20.53
C SER A 205 -6.00 -15.08 -21.73
N GLY A 206 -6.78 -16.10 -22.05
CA GLY A 206 -6.50 -17.01 -23.15
C GLY A 206 -5.95 -18.35 -22.67
N PHE A 207 -4.85 -18.83 -23.26
CA PHE A 207 -4.23 -20.11 -22.91
C PHE A 207 -3.37 -19.99 -21.65
N THR A 208 -4.03 -19.89 -20.49
CA THR A 208 -3.40 -19.64 -19.18
C THR A 208 -3.62 -20.80 -18.21
N GLU A 209 -2.71 -20.93 -17.24
CA GLU A 209 -2.80 -21.89 -16.13
C GLU A 209 -2.07 -21.31 -14.93
N GLU A 210 -2.68 -21.34 -13.75
CA GLU A 210 -2.09 -20.88 -12.51
C GLU A 210 -2.39 -21.82 -11.36
N VAL A 211 -1.51 -21.84 -10.35
CA VAL A 211 -1.67 -22.68 -9.16
C VAL A 211 -2.44 -21.93 -8.10
N SER A 212 -3.45 -22.56 -7.54
CA SER A 212 -4.27 -22.00 -6.46
C SER A 212 -3.51 -21.95 -5.14
N ILE A 213 -3.95 -21.05 -4.23
CA ILE A 213 -3.40 -20.97 -2.87
C ILE A 213 -3.53 -22.31 -2.13
N ARG A 214 -4.64 -23.05 -2.31
CA ARG A 214 -4.87 -24.33 -1.66
C ARG A 214 -3.86 -25.39 -2.10
N GLU A 215 -3.61 -25.50 -3.41
CA GLU A 215 -2.58 -26.41 -3.92
C GLU A 215 -1.18 -26.05 -3.42
N LEU A 216 -0.85 -24.73 -3.34
CA LEU A 216 0.41 -24.26 -2.77
C LEU A 216 0.48 -24.55 -1.26
N SER A 217 -0.62 -24.46 -0.53
CA SER A 217 -0.67 -24.80 0.90
C SER A 217 -0.42 -26.29 1.15
N ASP A 218 -0.97 -27.18 0.32
CA ASP A 218 -0.68 -28.61 0.40
C ASP A 218 0.81 -28.89 0.14
N LEU A 219 1.37 -28.20 -0.87
CA LEU A 219 2.78 -28.33 -1.21
C LEU A 219 3.70 -27.76 -0.11
N LYS A 220 3.35 -26.62 0.48
CA LYS A 220 4.04 -25.99 1.61
C LYS A 220 4.18 -26.97 2.78
N ASN A 221 3.12 -27.67 3.15
CA ASN A 221 3.14 -28.63 4.25
C ASN A 221 4.05 -29.83 3.96
N LYS A 222 4.15 -30.25 2.69
CA LYS A 222 5.04 -31.34 2.25
C LYS A 222 6.52 -30.98 2.34
N TYR A 223 6.87 -29.71 2.10
CA TYR A 223 8.26 -29.25 2.02
C TYR A 223 8.72 -28.38 3.19
N ASP A 224 7.90 -28.25 4.24
CA ASP A 224 8.16 -27.42 5.42
C ASP A 224 8.62 -26.00 5.07
N THR A 225 7.88 -25.39 4.14
CA THR A 225 8.12 -24.01 3.71
C THR A 225 7.00 -23.06 4.16
N LEU A 226 7.14 -21.79 3.90
CA LEU A 226 6.12 -20.76 4.20
C LEU A 226 5.45 -20.32 2.92
N LEU A 227 4.14 -20.05 3.00
CA LEU A 227 3.33 -19.51 1.92
C LEU A 227 2.90 -18.08 2.26
N LEU A 228 3.39 -17.12 1.49
CA LEU A 228 3.04 -15.71 1.56
C LEU A 228 2.08 -15.36 0.44
N HIS A 229 1.14 -14.45 0.70
CA HIS A 229 0.25 -13.90 -0.31
C HIS A 229 0.30 -12.37 -0.32
N ASP A 230 0.88 -11.79 -1.37
CA ASP A 230 0.72 -10.37 -1.69
C ASP A 230 -0.61 -10.19 -2.41
N LEU A 231 -1.66 -9.98 -1.64
CA LEU A 231 -3.02 -9.79 -2.14
C LEU A 231 -3.22 -8.36 -2.69
N GLY A 232 -2.53 -7.40 -2.13
CA GLY A 232 -2.48 -6.01 -2.59
C GLY A 232 -3.79 -5.23 -2.49
N SER A 233 -4.93 -5.78 -2.89
CA SER A 233 -6.23 -5.08 -2.98
C SER A 233 -6.96 -4.92 -1.64
N GLY A 234 -6.88 -5.92 -0.76
CA GLY A 234 -7.41 -5.85 0.61
C GLY A 234 -8.93 -5.96 0.72
N LEU A 235 -9.57 -6.77 -0.11
CA LEU A 235 -11.00 -7.07 0.03
C LEU A 235 -11.25 -7.92 1.28
N VAL A 236 -12.11 -7.44 2.19
CA VAL A 236 -12.51 -8.12 3.43
C VAL A 236 -14.02 -8.37 3.53
N ILE A 237 -14.79 -7.86 2.58
CA ILE A 237 -16.25 -7.94 2.57
C ILE A 237 -16.71 -9.32 2.11
N GLU A 238 -17.70 -9.90 2.77
CA GLU A 238 -18.29 -11.20 2.42
C GLU A 238 -19.05 -11.15 1.09
N ASN A 239 -19.02 -12.25 0.31
CA ASN A 239 -19.75 -12.35 -0.96
C ASN A 239 -21.26 -12.16 -0.79
N SER A 240 -21.83 -12.59 0.34
CA SER A 240 -23.23 -12.36 0.68
C SER A 240 -23.60 -10.87 0.74
N PHE A 241 -22.70 -10.03 1.25
CA PHE A 241 -22.88 -8.58 1.25
C PHE A 241 -22.71 -8.02 -0.17
N LEU A 242 -21.71 -8.46 -0.92
CA LEU A 242 -21.47 -8.01 -2.30
C LEU A 242 -22.68 -8.28 -3.18
N SER A 243 -23.23 -9.49 -3.15
CA SER A 243 -24.42 -9.87 -3.92
C SER A 243 -25.64 -9.06 -3.50
N LYS A 244 -25.86 -8.87 -2.20
CA LYS A 244 -26.99 -8.08 -1.66
C LYS A 244 -26.97 -6.62 -2.12
N HIS A 245 -25.79 -6.06 -2.37
CA HIS A 245 -25.62 -4.65 -2.76
C HIS A 245 -25.28 -4.45 -4.25
N ASN A 246 -25.51 -5.48 -5.10
CA ASN A 246 -25.20 -5.47 -6.53
C ASN A 246 -23.72 -5.14 -6.84
N LEU A 247 -22.79 -5.62 -6.00
CA LEU A 247 -21.36 -5.46 -6.13
C LEU A 247 -20.67 -6.72 -6.65
N SER A 248 -21.36 -7.50 -7.47
CA SER A 248 -20.89 -8.80 -8.02
C SER A 248 -19.59 -8.69 -8.83
N ILE A 249 -19.24 -7.51 -9.30
CA ILE A 249 -17.94 -7.25 -9.95
C ILE A 249 -16.75 -7.64 -9.08
N PHE A 250 -16.89 -7.61 -7.75
CA PHE A 250 -15.85 -7.96 -6.79
C PHE A 250 -15.90 -9.43 -6.32
N GLU A 251 -16.86 -10.25 -6.76
CA GLU A 251 -16.98 -11.65 -6.31
C GLU A 251 -15.78 -12.53 -6.69
N LYS A 252 -15.08 -12.17 -7.76
CA LYS A 252 -13.85 -12.84 -8.22
C LYS A 252 -12.58 -12.31 -7.57
N GLU A 253 -12.67 -11.20 -6.86
CA GLU A 253 -11.54 -10.62 -6.15
C GLU A 253 -11.20 -11.46 -4.91
N PRO A 254 -9.94 -11.88 -4.71
CA PRO A 254 -9.57 -12.68 -3.55
C PRO A 254 -9.74 -11.89 -2.25
N ARG A 255 -10.25 -12.57 -1.22
CA ARG A 255 -10.44 -11.99 0.11
C ARG A 255 -9.34 -12.39 1.06
N VAL A 256 -9.00 -11.48 1.98
CA VAL A 256 -7.98 -11.73 3.01
C VAL A 256 -8.29 -12.97 3.82
N GLN A 257 -9.52 -13.09 4.35
CA GLN A 257 -9.94 -14.22 5.18
C GLN A 257 -9.92 -15.56 4.40
N GLN A 258 -10.22 -15.51 3.09
CA GLN A 258 -10.17 -16.72 2.28
C GLN A 258 -8.73 -17.20 2.08
N SER A 259 -7.79 -16.28 1.86
CA SER A 259 -6.36 -16.62 1.74
C SER A 259 -5.84 -17.30 3.01
N ILE A 260 -6.19 -16.78 4.18
CA ILE A 260 -5.83 -17.39 5.47
C ILE A 260 -6.46 -18.78 5.63
N LYS A 261 -7.76 -18.90 5.33
CA LYS A 261 -8.48 -20.19 5.39
C LYS A 261 -7.90 -21.25 4.45
N ASP A 262 -7.38 -20.82 3.29
CA ASP A 262 -6.74 -21.69 2.30
C ASP A 262 -5.28 -22.02 2.65
N GLY A 263 -4.77 -21.55 3.79
CA GLY A 263 -3.50 -21.97 4.39
C GLY A 263 -2.31 -21.04 4.16
N VAL A 264 -2.52 -19.77 3.81
CA VAL A 264 -1.47 -18.76 3.78
C VAL A 264 -0.95 -18.47 5.19
N ASP A 265 0.37 -18.35 5.35
CA ASP A 265 1.02 -18.03 6.63
C ASP A 265 1.06 -16.52 6.90
N ILE A 266 1.31 -15.73 5.85
CA ILE A 266 1.31 -14.26 5.88
C ILE A 266 0.55 -13.73 4.67
N VAL A 267 -0.45 -12.89 4.90
CA VAL A 267 -1.12 -12.11 3.85
C VAL A 267 -0.78 -10.63 3.99
N MET A 268 -0.54 -9.96 2.87
CA MET A 268 -0.18 -8.54 2.83
C MET A 268 -1.11 -7.79 1.89
N PHE A 269 -1.54 -6.59 2.29
CA PHE A 269 -2.43 -5.77 1.47
C PHE A 269 -2.38 -4.29 1.83
N SER A 270 -2.90 -3.44 0.92
CA SER A 270 -3.00 -1.99 1.09
C SER A 270 -4.28 -1.60 1.82
N GLY A 271 -4.18 -0.66 2.76
CA GLY A 271 -5.34 -0.10 3.45
C GLY A 271 -6.18 0.85 2.59
N ASP A 272 -5.56 1.57 1.66
CA ASP A 272 -6.18 2.61 0.83
C ASP A 272 -6.77 2.11 -0.51
N LYS A 273 -7.03 0.80 -0.61
CA LYS A 273 -7.71 0.21 -1.77
C LYS A 273 -9.08 -0.32 -1.39
N LEU A 274 -9.39 -1.59 -1.64
CA LEU A 274 -10.70 -2.18 -1.33
C LEU A 274 -10.98 -2.29 0.18
N PHE A 275 -9.95 -2.25 1.01
CA PHE A 275 -10.11 -2.13 2.46
C PHE A 275 -10.76 -0.80 2.87
N GLY A 276 -10.61 0.26 2.08
CA GLY A 276 -11.35 1.53 2.26
C GLY A 276 -10.84 2.42 3.38
N SER A 277 -9.55 2.38 3.71
CA SER A 277 -8.92 3.16 4.77
C SER A 277 -7.85 4.12 4.22
N VAL A 278 -7.05 4.69 5.11
CA VAL A 278 -5.87 5.50 4.76
C VAL A 278 -4.77 4.64 4.15
N GLN A 279 -3.84 5.28 3.46
CA GLN A 279 -2.64 4.58 2.97
C GLN A 279 -1.89 3.92 4.12
N SER A 280 -1.82 2.61 4.07
CA SER A 280 -1.10 1.75 5.00
C SER A 280 -0.79 0.42 4.32
N GLY A 281 0.19 -0.30 4.84
CA GLY A 281 0.41 -1.70 4.57
C GLY A 281 -0.03 -2.51 5.77
N ILE A 282 -0.74 -3.59 5.53
CA ILE A 282 -1.22 -4.50 6.57
C ILE A 282 -0.57 -5.86 6.33
N ILE A 283 0.08 -6.39 7.37
CA ILE A 283 0.71 -7.71 7.40
C ILE A 283 -0.07 -8.53 8.41
N ALA A 284 -0.71 -9.59 8.00
CA ALA A 284 -1.57 -10.40 8.87
C ALA A 284 -1.27 -11.89 8.71
N GLY A 285 -1.25 -12.65 9.80
CA GLY A 285 -0.95 -14.08 9.74
C GLY A 285 -0.67 -14.69 11.10
N LYS A 286 0.24 -15.68 11.10
CA LYS A 286 0.67 -16.40 12.30
C LYS A 286 1.44 -15.50 13.26
N ASN A 287 1.18 -15.66 14.56
CA ASN A 287 1.80 -14.84 15.60
C ASN A 287 3.33 -14.90 15.55
N GLU A 288 3.89 -16.10 15.42
CA GLU A 288 5.34 -16.36 15.37
C GLU A 288 6.07 -15.68 14.18
N LEU A 289 5.32 -15.26 13.15
CA LEU A 289 5.87 -14.61 11.96
C LEU A 289 5.64 -13.10 11.95
N ILE A 290 4.73 -12.59 12.79
CA ILE A 290 4.32 -11.19 12.83
C ILE A 290 4.95 -10.43 14.03
N GLU A 291 5.26 -11.10 15.14
CA GLU A 291 6.00 -10.53 16.27
C GLU A 291 7.46 -10.23 15.93
#